data_63ef49f6ca9970024545e9fc6c1ed40b
#
_entry.id   63ef49f6ca9970024545e9fc6c1ed40b
#
_cell.length_a   1.000
_cell.length_b   1.000
_cell.length_c   1.000
_cell.angle_alpha   90.00
_cell.angle_beta   90.00
_cell.angle_gamma   90.00
#
_symmetry.space_group_name_H-M   'P 1'
#
loop_
_entity.id
_entity.type
_entity.pdbx_description
1 polymer ?
#
loop_
_entity_poly.entity_id
_entity_poly.type
_entity_poly.pdbx_seq_one_letter_code
_entity_poly.pdbx_strand_id
1 'polypeptide(L)'
;SGAAGTGKDSVVKALREAHPEIEKTVSATTRSPRPGEQEGVDYYYRTKEQFQQLIDQDEVVEHNFFNGNYYGTLKEEVNKRLNAGKLVVMVIDVHGAANIRRMYPGATTIFLLPPSTQELERRLRGRGTESEESIRERLEIARNELAQQDKFTLKLVNDEVDACAARLYDVICQRAGLTR
;
A
#
# COMPACT_ATOMS: atom_id res chain seq x y z
N SER A 1 -3.92 3.68 1.08
CA SER A 1 -3.03 3.87 2.23
C SER A 1 -3.77 3.74 3.56
N GLY A 2 -3.08 3.93 4.68
CA GLY A 2 -3.64 3.86 6.04
C GLY A 2 -2.55 3.50 7.04
N ALA A 3 -2.81 3.68 8.33
CA ALA A 3 -1.86 3.38 9.38
C ALA A 3 -1.45 1.89 9.41
N ALA A 4 -0.30 1.62 10.02
CA ALA A 4 0.10 0.23 10.29
C ALA A 4 -0.98 -0.47 11.13
N GLY A 5 -1.31 -1.73 10.79
CA GLY A 5 -2.35 -2.49 11.49
C GLY A 5 -3.79 -2.27 11.00
N THR A 6 -4.03 -1.38 10.02
CA THR A 6 -5.38 -1.16 9.47
C THR A 6 -5.85 -2.26 8.51
N GLY A 7 -4.98 -3.20 8.11
CA GLY A 7 -5.36 -4.35 7.28
C GLY A 7 -5.32 -4.09 5.78
N LYS A 8 -4.54 -3.13 5.31
CA LYS A 8 -4.41 -2.77 3.87
C LYS A 8 -4.19 -3.98 2.96
N ASP A 9 -3.19 -4.80 3.30
CA ASP A 9 -2.86 -5.96 2.47
C ASP A 9 -3.97 -7.02 2.47
N SER A 10 -4.63 -7.23 3.60
CA SER A 10 -5.76 -8.18 3.71
C SER A 10 -6.95 -7.75 2.87
N VAL A 11 -7.32 -6.46 2.92
CA VAL A 11 -8.43 -5.90 2.12
C VAL A 11 -8.11 -5.98 0.62
N VAL A 12 -6.90 -5.62 0.20
CA VAL A 12 -6.50 -5.69 -1.21
C VAL A 12 -6.38 -7.14 -1.69
N LYS A 13 -5.97 -8.05 -0.81
CA LYS A 13 -5.97 -9.48 -1.13
C LYS A 13 -7.40 -9.98 -1.39
N ALA A 14 -8.33 -9.75 -0.46
CA ALA A 14 -9.75 -10.13 -0.62
C ALA A 14 -10.37 -9.48 -1.87
N LEU A 15 -10.10 -8.20 -2.12
CA LEU A 15 -10.54 -7.51 -3.33
C LEU A 15 -10.09 -8.25 -4.59
N ARG A 16 -8.83 -8.64 -4.69
CA ARG A 16 -8.26 -9.29 -5.88
C ARG A 16 -8.67 -10.75 -6.02
N GLU A 17 -8.98 -11.43 -4.93
CA GLU A 17 -9.56 -12.77 -4.97
C GLU A 17 -10.96 -12.76 -5.54
N ALA A 18 -11.76 -11.74 -5.23
CA ALA A 18 -13.11 -11.55 -5.76
C ALA A 18 -13.12 -10.92 -7.18
N HIS A 19 -12.11 -10.09 -7.49
CA HIS A 19 -12.02 -9.28 -8.72
C HIS A 19 -10.61 -9.39 -9.33
N PRO A 20 -10.32 -10.50 -10.05
CA PRO A 20 -8.99 -10.77 -10.63
C PRO A 20 -8.55 -9.76 -11.72
N GLU A 21 -9.49 -8.98 -12.28
CA GLU A 21 -9.22 -7.90 -13.23
C GLU A 21 -8.46 -6.72 -12.60
N ILE A 22 -8.47 -6.62 -11.26
CA ILE A 22 -7.73 -5.60 -10.53
C ILE A 22 -6.31 -6.08 -10.27
N GLU A 23 -5.35 -5.34 -10.77
CA GLU A 23 -3.94 -5.66 -10.63
C GLU A 23 -3.27 -4.86 -9.51
N LYS A 24 -2.53 -5.54 -8.65
CA LYS A 24 -1.65 -4.89 -7.66
C LYS A 24 -0.26 -4.70 -8.26
N THR A 25 0.35 -3.53 -8.03
CA THR A 25 1.74 -3.30 -8.41
C THR A 25 2.69 -4.21 -7.64
N VAL A 26 3.75 -4.65 -8.29
CA VAL A 26 4.87 -5.38 -7.68
C VAL A 26 5.91 -4.37 -7.24
N SER A 27 6.27 -4.38 -5.96
CA SER A 27 7.28 -3.48 -5.40
C SER A 27 8.69 -3.94 -5.75
N ALA A 28 9.63 -3.01 -5.80
CA ALA A 28 11.06 -3.30 -5.83
C ALA A 28 11.64 -3.29 -4.42
N THR A 29 12.67 -4.08 -4.18
CA THR A 29 13.39 -4.13 -2.91
C THR A 29 14.87 -4.44 -3.09
N THR A 30 15.70 -4.01 -2.14
CA THR A 30 17.12 -4.38 -2.06
C THR A 30 17.40 -5.56 -1.12
N ARG A 31 16.36 -6.09 -0.49
CA ARG A 31 16.42 -7.32 0.29
C ARG A 31 16.64 -8.51 -0.65
N SER A 32 17.48 -9.45 -0.24
CA SER A 32 17.62 -10.72 -0.95
C SER A 32 16.31 -11.50 -0.98
N PRO A 33 16.01 -12.23 -2.06
CA PRO A 33 14.85 -13.12 -2.14
C PRO A 33 14.84 -14.14 -0.99
N ARG A 34 13.67 -14.44 -0.47
CA ARG A 34 13.48 -15.58 0.44
C ARG A 34 13.21 -16.85 -0.36
N PRO A 35 13.41 -18.05 0.25
CA PRO A 35 13.02 -19.29 -0.40
C PRO A 35 11.58 -19.27 -0.88
N GLY A 36 11.38 -19.54 -2.18
CA GLY A 36 10.06 -19.56 -2.82
C GLY A 36 9.59 -18.22 -3.42
N GLU A 37 10.24 -17.10 -3.11
CA GLU A 37 9.94 -15.81 -3.75
C GLU A 37 10.50 -15.74 -5.17
N GLN A 38 9.78 -15.07 -6.08
CA GLN A 38 10.12 -14.99 -7.50
C GLN A 38 10.26 -13.53 -7.95
N GLU A 39 11.29 -13.28 -8.80
CA GLU A 39 11.50 -11.98 -9.46
C GLU A 39 10.28 -11.58 -10.28
N GLY A 40 9.81 -10.35 -10.10
CA GLY A 40 8.68 -9.77 -10.83
C GLY A 40 7.30 -10.30 -10.43
N VAL A 41 7.24 -11.19 -9.43
CA VAL A 41 6.00 -11.72 -8.85
C VAL A 41 5.83 -11.22 -7.42
N ASP A 42 6.80 -11.53 -6.56
CA ASP A 42 6.80 -11.08 -5.18
C ASP A 42 7.42 -9.68 -5.06
N TYR A 43 8.60 -9.52 -5.66
CA TYR A 43 9.34 -8.28 -5.75
C TYR A 43 10.16 -8.20 -7.04
N TYR A 44 10.52 -6.96 -7.42
CA TYR A 44 11.67 -6.69 -8.29
C TYR A 44 12.91 -6.53 -7.40
N TYR A 45 13.84 -7.50 -7.43
CA TYR A 45 15.03 -7.47 -6.59
C TYR A 45 16.13 -6.64 -7.24
N ARG A 46 16.66 -5.66 -6.50
CA ARG A 46 17.70 -4.73 -6.97
C ARG A 46 18.83 -4.68 -5.97
N THR A 47 20.05 -4.35 -6.43
CA THR A 47 21.10 -3.95 -5.48
C THR A 47 20.81 -2.57 -4.90
N LYS A 48 21.46 -2.19 -3.82
CA LYS A 48 21.32 -0.85 -3.23
C LYS A 48 21.73 0.23 -4.21
N GLU A 49 22.81 -0.02 -4.95
CA GLU A 49 23.34 0.87 -5.98
C GLU A 49 22.35 1.05 -7.13
N GLN A 50 21.76 -0.05 -7.62
CA GLN A 50 20.71 0.00 -8.66
C GLN A 50 19.47 0.76 -8.16
N PHE A 51 19.05 0.52 -6.93
CA PHE A 51 17.88 1.19 -6.38
C PHE A 51 18.14 2.70 -6.20
N GLN A 52 19.35 3.07 -5.73
CA GLN A 52 19.75 4.48 -5.63
C GLN A 52 19.78 5.17 -6.99
N GLN A 53 20.30 4.51 -8.02
CA GLN A 53 20.27 5.05 -9.40
C GLN A 53 18.85 5.30 -9.88
N LEU A 54 17.90 4.41 -9.59
CA LEU A 54 16.48 4.60 -9.92
C LEU A 54 15.87 5.80 -9.19
N ILE A 55 16.25 6.03 -7.93
CA ILE A 55 15.83 7.22 -7.17
C ILE A 55 16.40 8.49 -7.82
N ASP A 56 17.71 8.51 -8.13
CA ASP A 56 18.42 9.68 -8.69
C ASP A 56 17.89 10.04 -10.09
N GLN A 57 17.39 9.03 -10.83
CA GLN A 57 16.77 9.20 -12.15
C GLN A 57 15.27 9.53 -12.08
N ASP A 58 14.70 9.68 -10.86
CA ASP A 58 13.26 9.88 -10.63
C ASP A 58 12.38 8.75 -11.22
N GLU A 59 12.91 7.51 -11.26
CA GLU A 59 12.19 6.33 -11.78
C GLU A 59 11.41 5.57 -10.71
N VAL A 60 11.37 6.09 -9.47
CA VAL A 60 10.64 5.50 -8.34
C VAL A 60 9.46 6.40 -7.96
N VAL A 61 8.26 5.85 -7.95
CA VAL A 61 7.04 6.59 -7.56
C VAL A 61 7.05 6.93 -6.08
N GLU A 62 7.42 5.96 -5.26
CA GLU A 62 7.56 6.08 -3.82
C GLU A 62 8.61 5.09 -3.33
N HIS A 63 9.28 5.41 -2.25
CA HIS A 63 10.20 4.47 -1.60
C HIS A 63 10.28 4.74 -0.10
N ASN A 64 10.66 3.69 0.63
CA ASN A 64 10.95 3.73 2.04
C ASN A 64 12.22 2.90 2.33
N PHE A 65 12.96 3.28 3.38
CA PHE A 65 14.11 2.53 3.85
C PHE A 65 13.76 1.90 5.20
N PHE A 66 13.74 0.58 5.24
CA PHE A 66 13.37 -0.16 6.43
C PHE A 66 14.28 -1.38 6.63
N ASN A 67 14.75 -1.56 7.85
CA ASN A 67 15.62 -2.69 8.24
C ASN A 67 16.79 -2.91 7.27
N GLY A 68 17.48 -1.83 6.91
CA GLY A 68 18.69 -1.86 6.07
C GLY A 68 18.41 -2.04 4.57
N ASN A 69 17.15 -2.05 4.12
CA ASN A 69 16.77 -2.24 2.73
C ASN A 69 15.82 -1.16 2.24
N TYR A 70 15.92 -0.86 0.94
CA TYR A 70 14.93 -0.08 0.23
C TYR A 70 13.75 -0.94 -0.18
N TYR A 71 12.58 -0.32 -0.17
CA TYR A 71 11.33 -0.83 -0.73
C TYR A 71 10.67 0.31 -1.47
N GLY A 72 10.07 0.05 -2.63
CA GLY A 72 9.39 1.10 -3.37
C GLY A 72 8.71 0.58 -4.62
N THR A 73 7.99 1.47 -5.31
CA THR A 73 7.29 1.14 -6.54
C THR A 73 7.91 1.87 -7.71
N LEU A 74 8.25 1.12 -8.77
CA LEU A 74 8.85 1.67 -9.98
C LEU A 74 7.79 2.33 -10.87
N LYS A 75 8.12 3.45 -11.50
CA LYS A 75 7.24 4.11 -12.49
C LYS A 75 6.92 3.19 -13.65
N GLU A 76 7.89 2.43 -14.14
CA GLU A 76 7.71 1.45 -15.22
C GLU A 76 6.61 0.45 -14.88
N GLU A 77 6.60 -0.06 -13.64
CA GLU A 77 5.61 -1.03 -13.17
C GLU A 77 4.18 -0.47 -13.19
N VAL A 78 4.01 0.78 -12.76
CA VAL A 78 2.71 1.47 -12.79
C VAL A 78 2.29 1.75 -14.22
N ASN A 79 3.18 2.36 -15.02
CA ASN A 79 2.88 2.79 -16.38
C ASN A 79 2.60 1.59 -17.30
N LYS A 80 3.31 0.49 -17.15
CA LYS A 80 3.07 -0.76 -17.91
C LYS A 80 1.62 -1.23 -17.74
N ARG A 81 1.09 -1.23 -16.54
CA ARG A 81 -0.28 -1.66 -16.26
C ARG A 81 -1.32 -0.64 -16.74
N LEU A 82 -1.09 0.63 -16.50
CA LEU A 82 -1.98 1.70 -16.95
C LEU A 82 -2.07 1.72 -18.49
N ASN A 83 -0.95 1.60 -19.19
CA ASN A 83 -0.90 1.56 -20.67
C ASN A 83 -1.60 0.30 -21.24
N ALA A 84 -1.65 -0.78 -20.46
CA ALA A 84 -2.42 -1.99 -20.80
C ALA A 84 -3.92 -1.85 -20.47
N GLY A 85 -4.40 -0.69 -20.01
CA GLY A 85 -5.79 -0.42 -19.65
C GLY A 85 -6.27 -1.14 -18.41
N LYS A 86 -5.33 -1.51 -17.51
CA LYS A 86 -5.66 -2.24 -16.28
C LYS A 86 -6.13 -1.32 -15.16
N LEU A 87 -7.01 -1.83 -14.32
CA LEU A 87 -7.33 -1.25 -13.03
C LEU A 87 -6.20 -1.58 -12.04
N VAL A 88 -5.47 -0.55 -11.62
CA VAL A 88 -4.26 -0.72 -10.81
C VAL A 88 -4.51 -0.28 -9.38
N VAL A 89 -4.23 -1.16 -8.43
CA VAL A 89 -4.22 -0.83 -7.00
C VAL A 89 -2.80 -0.86 -6.44
N MET A 90 -2.49 0.15 -5.63
CA MET A 90 -1.23 0.25 -4.90
C MET A 90 -1.49 0.26 -3.41
N VAL A 91 -0.67 -0.47 -2.65
CA VAL A 91 -0.65 -0.42 -1.18
C VAL A 91 0.63 0.28 -0.76
N ILE A 92 0.51 1.53 -0.33
CA ILE A 92 1.63 2.43 -0.03
C ILE A 92 1.39 3.17 1.28
N ASP A 93 2.42 3.76 1.85
CA ASP A 93 2.30 4.62 3.02
C ASP A 93 1.75 6.02 2.67
N VAL A 94 1.61 6.88 3.68
CA VAL A 94 1.05 8.23 3.51
C VAL A 94 1.98 9.14 2.68
N HIS A 95 3.29 8.91 2.72
CA HIS A 95 4.27 9.67 1.95
C HIS A 95 4.22 9.26 0.47
N GLY A 96 4.17 7.95 0.20
CA GLY A 96 3.97 7.42 -1.14
C GLY A 96 2.66 7.92 -1.77
N ALA A 97 1.58 7.97 -0.99
CA ALA A 97 0.31 8.52 -1.46
C ALA A 97 0.40 10.01 -1.84
N ALA A 98 1.24 10.80 -1.14
CA ALA A 98 1.49 12.19 -1.51
C ALA A 98 2.20 12.29 -2.88
N ASN A 99 3.18 11.43 -3.13
CA ASN A 99 3.87 11.35 -4.42
C ASN A 99 2.92 10.94 -5.55
N ILE A 100 2.06 9.94 -5.30
CA ILE A 100 1.05 9.52 -6.28
C ILE A 100 0.14 10.67 -6.66
N ARG A 101 -0.39 11.44 -5.72
CA ARG A 101 -1.24 12.62 -6.04
C ARG A 101 -0.53 13.63 -6.92
N ARG A 102 0.78 13.82 -6.72
CA ARG A 102 1.60 14.74 -7.54
C ARG A 102 1.84 14.22 -8.95
N MET A 103 2.15 12.92 -9.08
CA MET A 103 2.55 12.31 -10.36
C MET A 103 1.35 11.86 -11.20
N TYR A 104 0.28 11.45 -10.56
CA TYR A 104 -0.94 10.94 -11.17
C TYR A 104 -2.17 11.68 -10.61
N PRO A 105 -2.44 12.92 -11.04
CA PRO A 105 -3.54 13.73 -10.49
C PRO A 105 -4.93 13.09 -10.62
N GLY A 106 -5.11 12.17 -11.58
CA GLY A 106 -6.33 11.38 -11.74
C GLY A 106 -6.46 10.19 -10.80
N ALA A 107 -5.42 9.88 -10.01
CA ALA A 107 -5.48 8.76 -9.09
C ALA A 107 -6.43 9.02 -7.91
N THR A 108 -7.26 8.05 -7.58
CA THR A 108 -8.09 8.08 -6.38
C THR A 108 -7.28 7.57 -5.19
N THR A 109 -7.04 8.41 -4.21
CA THR A 109 -6.36 8.02 -2.97
C THR A 109 -7.38 7.69 -1.88
N ILE A 110 -7.23 6.51 -1.29
CA ILE A 110 -8.15 5.99 -0.27
C ILE A 110 -7.38 5.74 1.02
N PHE A 111 -7.87 6.30 2.13
CA PHE A 111 -7.30 6.06 3.44
C PHE A 111 -8.11 4.99 4.17
N LEU A 112 -7.46 3.91 4.54
CA LEU A 112 -8.07 2.82 5.29
C LEU A 112 -7.97 3.11 6.78
N LEU A 113 -9.12 3.17 7.45
CA LEU A 113 -9.26 3.44 8.87
C LEU A 113 -9.53 2.14 9.65
N PRO A 114 -9.02 2.00 10.87
CA PRO A 114 -9.50 0.97 11.78
C PRO A 114 -10.90 1.35 12.30
N PRO A 115 -11.70 0.40 12.82
CA PRO A 115 -12.99 0.71 13.43
C PRO A 115 -12.88 1.63 14.66
N SER A 116 -11.78 1.48 15.40
CA SER A 116 -11.45 2.32 16.55
C SER A 116 -9.94 2.30 16.84
N THR A 117 -9.48 3.24 17.66
CA THR A 117 -8.08 3.25 18.14
C THR A 117 -7.76 2.05 19.03
N GLN A 118 -8.73 1.58 19.82
CA GLN A 118 -8.59 0.38 20.65
C GLN A 118 -8.39 -0.87 19.76
N GLU A 119 -9.15 -1.00 18.68
CA GLU A 119 -9.00 -2.11 17.75
C GLU A 119 -7.66 -2.05 17.02
N LEU A 120 -7.19 -0.86 16.65
CA LEU A 120 -5.86 -0.69 16.07
C LEU A 120 -4.77 -1.15 17.03
N GLU A 121 -4.84 -0.73 18.30
CA GLU A 121 -3.89 -1.17 19.31
C GLU A 121 -3.94 -2.69 19.50
N ARG A 122 -5.13 -3.28 19.58
CA ARG A 122 -5.31 -4.74 19.67
C ARG A 122 -4.63 -5.47 18.49
N ARG A 123 -4.82 -4.97 17.27
CA ARG A 123 -4.20 -5.54 16.05
C ARG A 123 -2.68 -5.42 16.05
N LEU A 124 -2.14 -4.30 16.53
CA LEU A 124 -0.70 -4.11 16.65
C LEU A 124 -0.08 -5.02 17.72
N ARG A 125 -0.75 -5.19 18.87
CA ARG A 125 -0.33 -6.12 19.95
C ARG A 125 -0.46 -7.58 19.56
N GLY A 126 -1.43 -7.95 18.74
CA GLY A 126 -1.77 -9.33 18.41
C GLY A 126 -0.73 -10.07 17.54
N ARG A 127 0.34 -9.41 17.10
CA ARG A 127 1.46 -10.04 16.38
C ARG A 127 2.44 -10.79 17.30
N GLY A 128 2.34 -10.63 18.62
CA GLY A 128 2.80 -11.56 19.66
C GLY A 128 4.31 -11.62 19.93
N THR A 129 5.17 -10.87 19.23
CA THR A 129 6.63 -11.01 19.34
C THR A 129 7.35 -9.69 19.67
N GLU A 130 6.62 -8.61 19.97
CA GLU A 130 7.20 -7.28 20.10
C GLU A 130 7.20 -6.82 21.58
N SER A 131 8.20 -6.03 21.94
CA SER A 131 8.30 -5.40 23.25
C SER A 131 7.23 -4.28 23.38
N GLU A 132 6.84 -3.94 24.62
CA GLU A 132 5.94 -2.81 24.91
C GLU A 132 6.47 -1.48 24.36
N GLU A 133 7.77 -1.29 24.31
CA GLU A 133 8.42 -0.11 23.74
C GLU A 133 8.19 -0.03 22.23
N SER A 134 8.43 -1.14 21.52
CA SER A 134 8.17 -1.23 20.08
C SER A 134 6.70 -1.00 19.73
N ILE A 135 5.78 -1.50 20.57
CA ILE A 135 4.34 -1.27 20.40
C ILE A 135 3.98 0.21 20.56
N ARG A 136 4.57 0.89 21.58
CA ARG A 136 4.34 2.34 21.80
C ARG A 136 4.82 3.17 20.62
N GLU A 137 6.03 2.90 20.11
CA GLU A 137 6.57 3.58 18.92
C GLU A 137 5.65 3.40 17.71
N ARG A 138 5.18 2.18 17.46
CA ARG A 138 4.25 1.89 16.36
C ARG A 138 2.90 2.56 16.50
N LEU A 139 2.39 2.67 17.73
CA LEU A 139 1.16 3.41 18.02
C LEU A 139 1.33 4.91 17.77
N GLU A 140 2.48 5.47 18.11
CA GLU A 140 2.78 6.88 17.84
C GLU A 140 2.88 7.13 16.34
N ILE A 141 3.60 6.29 15.60
CA ILE A 141 3.65 6.34 14.13
C ILE A 141 2.24 6.25 13.55
N ALA A 142 1.44 5.29 13.99
CA ALA A 142 0.08 5.11 13.51
C ALA A 142 -0.83 6.32 13.79
N ARG A 143 -0.67 6.99 14.93
CA ARG A 143 -1.40 8.25 15.24
C ARG A 143 -1.02 9.37 14.27
N ASN A 144 0.27 9.50 13.97
CA ASN A 144 0.77 10.50 13.02
C ASN A 144 0.29 10.21 11.59
N GLU A 145 0.20 8.95 11.20
CA GLU A 145 -0.38 8.54 9.92
C GLU A 145 -1.89 8.82 9.87
N LEU A 146 -2.65 8.47 10.93
CA LEU A 146 -4.09 8.73 11.04
C LEU A 146 -4.42 10.24 10.95
N ALA A 147 -3.57 11.10 11.49
CA ALA A 147 -3.74 12.55 11.40
C ALA A 147 -3.68 13.08 9.94
N GLN A 148 -3.19 12.29 8.99
CA GLN A 148 -3.10 12.66 7.59
C GLN A 148 -4.30 12.23 6.74
N GLN A 149 -5.28 11.56 7.33
CA GLN A 149 -6.45 11.00 6.62
C GLN A 149 -7.22 12.02 5.77
N ASP A 150 -7.27 13.29 6.20
CA ASP A 150 -8.01 14.35 5.50
C ASP A 150 -7.34 14.80 4.18
N LYS A 151 -6.11 14.36 3.93
CA LYS A 151 -5.40 14.59 2.67
C LYS A 151 -5.81 13.61 1.56
N PHE A 152 -6.61 12.60 1.87
CA PHE A 152 -7.03 11.55 0.94
C PHE A 152 -8.40 11.85 0.33
N THR A 153 -8.60 11.37 -0.89
CA THR A 153 -9.87 11.57 -1.62
C THR A 153 -11.05 10.93 -0.91
N LEU A 154 -10.84 9.75 -0.35
CA LEU A 154 -11.86 8.96 0.35
C LEU A 154 -11.29 8.28 1.59
N LYS A 155 -12.17 7.94 2.52
CA LYS A 155 -11.88 7.17 3.72
C LYS A 155 -12.79 5.95 3.76
N LEU A 156 -12.21 4.78 4.05
CA LEU A 156 -12.95 3.53 4.27
C LEU A 156 -12.59 2.95 5.63
N VAL A 157 -13.59 2.52 6.38
CA VAL A 157 -13.38 1.83 7.67
C VAL A 157 -13.26 0.34 7.40
N ASN A 158 -12.18 -0.28 7.86
CA ASN A 158 -11.98 -1.72 7.83
C ASN A 158 -12.45 -2.35 9.16
N ASP A 159 -13.76 -2.51 9.26
CA ASP A 159 -14.44 -3.26 10.32
C ASP A 159 -14.37 -4.76 10.08
N GLU A 160 -14.67 -5.18 8.86
CA GLU A 160 -14.57 -6.53 8.34
C GLU A 160 -13.92 -6.51 6.96
N VAL A 161 -12.98 -7.44 6.72
CA VAL A 161 -12.12 -7.43 5.52
C VAL A 161 -12.94 -7.54 4.24
N ASP A 162 -13.85 -8.52 4.16
CA ASP A 162 -14.60 -8.79 2.94
C ASP A 162 -15.61 -7.68 2.64
N ALA A 163 -16.29 -7.17 3.67
CA ALA A 163 -17.19 -6.04 3.54
C ALA A 163 -16.45 -4.76 3.13
N CYS A 164 -15.25 -4.54 3.67
CA CYS A 164 -14.40 -3.42 3.28
C CYS A 164 -13.89 -3.56 1.83
N ALA A 165 -13.52 -4.77 1.40
CA ALA A 165 -13.12 -5.07 0.04
C ALA A 165 -14.26 -4.82 -0.96
N ALA A 166 -15.50 -5.20 -0.62
CA ALA A 166 -16.69 -4.93 -1.44
C ALA A 166 -16.93 -3.42 -1.59
N ARG A 167 -16.86 -2.64 -0.49
CA ARG A 167 -16.98 -1.18 -0.54
C ARG A 167 -15.85 -0.53 -1.37
N LEU A 168 -14.64 -1.08 -1.28
CA LEU A 168 -13.51 -0.63 -2.08
C LEU A 168 -13.77 -0.88 -3.57
N TYR A 169 -14.32 -2.03 -3.93
CA TYR A 169 -14.70 -2.34 -5.31
C TYR A 169 -15.74 -1.38 -5.84
N ASP A 170 -16.78 -1.06 -5.05
CA ASP A 170 -17.80 -0.08 -5.42
C ASP A 170 -17.20 1.29 -5.75
N VAL A 171 -16.24 1.74 -4.95
CA VAL A 171 -15.52 2.99 -5.21
C VAL A 171 -14.73 2.91 -6.51
N ILE A 172 -14.05 1.79 -6.78
CA ILE A 172 -13.28 1.59 -8.01
C ILE A 172 -14.21 1.64 -9.23
N CYS A 173 -15.33 0.91 -9.22
CA CYS A 173 -16.31 0.92 -10.30
C CYS A 173 -16.85 2.32 -10.57
N GLN A 174 -17.27 3.03 -9.52
CA GLN A 174 -17.79 4.39 -9.64
C GLN A 174 -16.75 5.35 -10.23
N ARG A 175 -15.49 5.25 -9.82
CA ARG A 175 -14.42 6.13 -10.30
C ARG A 175 -13.93 5.78 -11.70
N ALA A 176 -13.97 4.50 -12.06
CA ALA A 176 -13.60 4.03 -13.40
C ALA A 176 -14.74 4.14 -14.42
N GLY A 177 -15.94 4.54 -14.00
CA GLY A 177 -17.12 4.60 -14.89
C GLY A 177 -17.60 3.22 -15.33
N LEU A 178 -17.32 2.18 -14.55
CA LEU A 178 -17.75 0.82 -14.82
C LEU A 178 -19.17 0.60 -14.29
N THR A 179 -20.03 0.05 -15.12
CA THR A 179 -21.33 -0.52 -14.69
C THR A 179 -21.07 -1.85 -13.98
N ARG A 180 -21.77 -2.08 -12.87
CA ARG A 180 -21.77 -3.39 -12.17
C ARG A 180 -22.35 -4.50 -13.05
#